data_da2650fc409ca0c3256979cdfd53c7ab
#
_entry.id   da2650fc409ca0c3256979cdfd53c7ab
#
_cell.length_a   1.000
_cell.length_b   1.000
_cell.length_c   1.000
_cell.angle_alpha   90.00
_cell.angle_beta   90.00
_cell.angle_gamma   90.00
#
_symmetry.space_group_name_H-M   'P 1'
#
loop_
_entity.id
_entity.type
_entity.pdbx_description
1 polymer ?
#
loop_
_entity_poly.entity_id
_entity_poly.type
_entity_poly.pdbx_seq_one_letter_code
_entity_poly.pdbx_strand_id
1 'polypeptide(L)'
;RRAAIERAEVVAGYTTYIRLIEPLLADKEVIGTGMMHEIDRCRMGVEAAASGKETVVVSSGDAGVYGMAGLVLELVLQREVAERPHFGGVIAGVSAVNAAASILGAPLMHDFAVISLSDLLTPWETICKRAEMAAAGDFVIALYNPKSKKRVQHIEEIRRIALKYRDPQTPVGIVTAASRAEQAKTISTLADFTKETINMFSLVIIGNSQTYVKEGWMLTPRGYGRKESGL
;
A
#
# COMPACT_ATOMS: atom_id res chain seq x y z
N ARG A 1 6.89 -0.80 17.36
CA ARG A 1 5.50 -1.13 16.99
C ARG A 1 4.81 -1.91 18.10
N ARG A 2 5.28 -3.14 18.38
CA ARG A 2 4.70 -4.00 19.43
C ARG A 2 4.61 -3.27 20.78
N ALA A 3 5.68 -2.62 21.24
CA ALA A 3 5.71 -1.88 22.49
C ALA A 3 4.64 -0.75 22.58
N ALA A 4 4.27 -0.10 21.46
CA ALA A 4 3.20 0.88 21.47
C ALA A 4 1.82 0.23 21.68
N ILE A 5 1.57 -0.93 21.07
CA ILE A 5 0.33 -1.68 21.29
C ILE A 5 0.29 -2.20 22.73
N GLU A 6 1.41 -2.68 23.27
CA GLU A 6 1.49 -3.20 24.65
C GLU A 6 1.18 -2.13 25.69
N ARG A 7 1.62 -0.88 25.49
CA ARG A 7 1.30 0.24 26.39
C ARG A 7 -0.11 0.78 26.25
N ALA A 8 -0.70 0.68 25.05
CA ALA A 8 -2.02 1.26 24.77
C ALA A 8 -3.12 0.66 25.67
N GLU A 9 -4.02 1.51 26.13
CA GLU A 9 -5.27 1.14 26.79
C GLU A 9 -6.37 0.87 25.76
N VAL A 10 -6.34 1.65 24.64
CA VAL A 10 -7.31 1.55 23.54
C VAL A 10 -6.59 1.26 22.23
N VAL A 11 -7.09 0.28 21.49
CA VAL A 11 -6.58 -0.07 20.14
C VAL A 11 -7.72 0.03 19.14
N ALA A 12 -7.62 1.00 18.22
CA ALA A 12 -8.59 1.20 17.14
C ALA A 12 -8.04 0.65 15.82
N GLY A 13 -8.88 -0.01 15.02
CA GLY A 13 -8.45 -0.56 13.74
C GLY A 13 -9.57 -1.19 12.91
N TYR A 14 -9.26 -1.48 11.65
CA TYR A 14 -10.12 -2.31 10.82
C TYR A 14 -10.18 -3.73 11.38
N THR A 15 -11.39 -4.28 11.51
CA THR A 15 -11.62 -5.59 12.18
C THR A 15 -10.70 -6.70 11.67
N THR A 16 -10.44 -6.75 10.35
CA THR A 16 -9.51 -7.73 9.76
C THR A 16 -8.08 -7.55 10.26
N TYR A 17 -7.63 -6.31 10.51
CA TYR A 17 -6.28 -6.03 11.02
C TYR A 17 -6.17 -6.27 12.53
N ILE A 18 -7.24 -5.96 13.27
CA ILE A 18 -7.35 -6.26 14.69
C ILE A 18 -7.15 -7.76 14.95
N ARG A 19 -7.78 -8.64 14.15
CA ARG A 19 -7.61 -10.09 14.25
C ARG A 19 -6.15 -10.55 14.09
N LEU A 20 -5.35 -9.85 13.29
CA LEU A 20 -3.93 -10.21 13.09
C LEU A 20 -3.06 -9.96 14.32
N ILE A 21 -3.52 -9.14 15.25
CA ILE A 21 -2.81 -8.76 16.47
C ILE A 21 -3.56 -9.18 17.74
N GLU A 22 -4.60 -10.01 17.61
CA GLU A 22 -5.47 -10.46 18.70
C GLU A 22 -4.72 -10.91 19.96
N PRO A 23 -3.60 -11.68 19.87
CA PRO A 23 -2.82 -12.07 21.05
C PRO A 23 -2.23 -10.91 21.86
N LEU A 24 -2.20 -9.67 21.31
CA LEU A 24 -1.71 -8.48 21.99
C LEU A 24 -2.81 -7.62 22.62
N LEU A 25 -4.08 -8.07 22.55
CA LEU A 25 -5.25 -7.25 22.88
C LEU A 25 -6.02 -7.70 24.12
N ALA A 26 -5.55 -8.72 24.85
CA ALA A 26 -6.30 -9.37 25.93
C ALA A 26 -6.87 -8.40 26.99
N ASP A 27 -6.12 -7.37 27.37
CA ASP A 27 -6.48 -6.41 28.43
C ASP A 27 -6.79 -5.01 27.88
N LYS A 28 -7.23 -4.91 26.61
CA LYS A 28 -7.40 -3.61 25.94
C LYS A 28 -8.82 -3.36 25.48
N GLU A 29 -9.23 -2.12 25.54
CA GLU A 29 -10.44 -1.68 24.84
C GLU A 29 -10.18 -1.71 23.33
N VAL A 30 -11.03 -2.41 22.58
CA VAL A 30 -10.88 -2.58 21.13
C VAL A 30 -11.97 -1.87 20.38
N ILE A 31 -11.59 -0.89 19.54
CA ILE A 31 -12.48 -0.18 18.62
C ILE A 31 -12.30 -0.79 17.22
N GLY A 32 -13.06 -1.85 16.92
CA GLY A 32 -13.05 -2.53 15.63
C GLY A 32 -14.23 -2.11 14.77
N THR A 33 -14.00 -1.60 13.56
CA THR A 33 -15.06 -1.30 12.60
C THR A 33 -14.85 -2.00 11.27
N GLY A 34 -15.93 -2.14 10.48
CA GLY A 34 -15.89 -2.71 9.15
C GLY A 34 -15.18 -1.80 8.12
N MET A 35 -15.20 -2.26 6.86
CA MET A 35 -14.74 -1.47 5.71
C MET A 35 -15.67 -0.25 5.50
N MET A 36 -15.12 0.85 4.98
CA MET A 36 -15.82 2.13 4.73
C MET A 36 -16.23 2.89 6.01
N HIS A 37 -15.68 2.54 7.17
CA HIS A 37 -15.87 3.24 8.45
C HIS A 37 -14.54 3.81 8.98
N GLU A 38 -13.67 4.25 8.08
CA GLU A 38 -12.34 4.78 8.42
C GLU A 38 -12.45 6.04 9.29
N ILE A 39 -13.36 6.95 8.93
CA ILE A 39 -13.58 8.21 9.66
C ILE A 39 -14.11 7.94 11.06
N ASP A 40 -15.14 7.08 11.19
CA ASP A 40 -15.75 6.76 12.49
C ASP A 40 -14.72 6.13 13.42
N ARG A 41 -13.96 5.15 12.93
CA ARG A 41 -12.90 4.46 13.66
C ARG A 41 -11.80 5.41 14.15
N CYS A 42 -11.32 6.29 13.28
CA CYS A 42 -10.31 7.28 13.64
C CYS A 42 -10.85 8.30 14.63
N ARG A 43 -12.10 8.76 14.46
CA ARG A 43 -12.78 9.68 15.39
C ARG A 43 -12.90 9.07 16.77
N MET A 44 -13.41 7.86 16.88
CA MET A 44 -13.54 7.15 18.16
C MET A 44 -12.17 6.99 18.85
N GLY A 45 -11.11 6.67 18.08
CA GLY A 45 -9.75 6.60 18.62
C GLY A 45 -9.22 7.96 19.12
N VAL A 46 -9.49 9.05 18.41
CA VAL A 46 -9.12 10.41 18.82
C VAL A 46 -9.91 10.85 20.04
N GLU A 47 -11.19 10.51 20.14
CA GLU A 47 -12.03 10.79 21.31
C GLU A 47 -11.55 10.04 22.56
N ALA A 48 -11.18 8.77 22.41
CA ALA A 48 -10.58 8.00 23.49
C ALA A 48 -9.27 8.64 23.99
N ALA A 49 -8.39 9.08 23.08
CA ALA A 49 -7.16 9.78 23.42
C ALA A 49 -7.45 11.14 24.10
N ALA A 50 -8.46 11.89 23.65
CA ALA A 50 -8.85 13.16 24.26
C ALA A 50 -9.42 12.99 25.68
N SER A 51 -9.97 11.80 25.99
CA SER A 51 -10.42 11.46 27.35
C SER A 51 -9.26 11.04 28.29
N GLY A 52 -8.02 11.08 27.81
CA GLY A 52 -6.81 10.77 28.59
C GLY A 52 -6.31 9.34 28.47
N LYS A 53 -6.91 8.48 27.63
CA LYS A 53 -6.46 7.09 27.42
C LYS A 53 -5.29 7.01 26.44
N GLU A 54 -4.27 6.21 26.76
CA GLU A 54 -3.21 5.89 25.79
C GLU A 54 -3.80 5.06 24.64
N THR A 55 -3.88 5.68 23.46
CA THR A 55 -4.63 5.14 22.31
C THR A 55 -3.73 4.92 21.12
N VAL A 56 -3.88 3.78 20.43
CA VAL A 56 -3.18 3.45 19.19
C VAL A 56 -4.19 3.13 18.08
N VAL A 57 -4.00 3.74 16.92
CA VAL A 57 -4.75 3.39 15.70
C VAL A 57 -3.86 2.53 14.82
N VAL A 58 -4.29 1.30 14.54
CA VAL A 58 -3.51 0.31 13.78
C VAL A 58 -3.93 0.23 12.32
N SER A 59 -2.94 0.23 11.43
CA SER A 59 -3.09 -0.02 9.99
C SER A 59 -2.24 -1.24 9.59
N SER A 60 -2.65 -1.95 8.54
CA SER A 60 -1.79 -2.95 7.91
C SER A 60 -0.72 -2.26 7.07
N GLY A 61 0.47 -2.83 7.03
CA GLY A 61 1.60 -2.27 6.28
C GLY A 61 2.20 -1.05 6.96
N ASP A 62 2.15 0.09 6.30
CA ASP A 62 2.58 1.39 6.82
C ASP A 62 1.38 2.32 6.99
N ALA A 63 1.25 2.94 8.15
CA ALA A 63 0.11 3.81 8.47
C ALA A 63 0.10 5.11 7.63
N GLY A 64 1.25 5.55 7.13
CA GLY A 64 1.41 6.74 6.29
C GLY A 64 1.26 6.48 4.78
N VAL A 65 1.26 5.20 4.34
CA VAL A 65 1.12 4.84 2.92
C VAL A 65 -0.26 4.25 2.67
N TYR A 66 -1.21 5.08 2.24
CA TYR A 66 -2.64 4.74 2.09
C TYR A 66 -3.27 4.14 3.36
N GLY A 67 -2.69 4.45 4.52
CA GLY A 67 -3.20 4.09 5.83
C GLY A 67 -3.94 5.24 6.52
N MET A 68 -4.19 5.10 7.82
CA MET A 68 -5.04 6.04 8.57
C MET A 68 -4.28 7.17 9.26
N ALA A 69 -2.93 7.24 9.15
CA ALA A 69 -2.15 8.24 9.88
C ALA A 69 -2.54 9.68 9.54
N GLY A 70 -2.75 9.97 8.24
CA GLY A 70 -3.19 11.31 7.80
C GLY A 70 -4.55 11.68 8.37
N LEU A 71 -5.53 10.78 8.27
CA LEU A 71 -6.88 11.00 8.79
C LEU A 71 -6.89 11.23 10.32
N VAL A 72 -6.12 10.44 11.08
CA VAL A 72 -5.98 10.64 12.52
C VAL A 72 -5.40 12.02 12.83
N LEU A 73 -4.35 12.41 12.13
CA LEU A 73 -3.71 13.72 12.34
C LEU A 73 -4.65 14.87 11.97
N GLU A 74 -5.39 14.77 10.86
CA GLU A 74 -6.41 15.75 10.49
C GLU A 74 -7.48 15.90 11.57
N LEU A 75 -8.01 14.81 12.11
CA LEU A 75 -9.01 14.83 13.19
C LEU A 75 -8.47 15.45 14.49
N VAL A 76 -7.20 15.19 14.83
CA VAL A 76 -6.54 15.82 15.98
C VAL A 76 -6.40 17.34 15.75
N LEU A 77 -5.94 17.76 14.57
CA LEU A 77 -5.70 19.16 14.25
C LEU A 77 -6.98 19.99 14.10
N GLN A 78 -8.11 19.36 13.78
CA GLN A 78 -9.42 20.03 13.71
C GLN A 78 -10.00 20.39 15.09
N ARG A 79 -9.48 19.81 16.18
CA ARG A 79 -9.92 20.16 17.55
C ARG A 79 -9.31 21.47 18.00
N GLU A 80 -9.99 22.15 18.91
CA GLU A 80 -9.43 23.32 19.60
C GLU A 80 -8.13 22.95 20.33
N VAL A 81 -7.14 23.84 20.33
CA VAL A 81 -5.78 23.57 20.83
C VAL A 81 -5.79 23.02 22.27
N ALA A 82 -6.67 23.58 23.12
CA ALA A 82 -6.80 23.15 24.52
C ALA A 82 -7.42 21.74 24.70
N GLU A 83 -8.08 21.22 23.67
CA GLU A 83 -8.77 19.91 23.70
C GLU A 83 -8.04 18.84 22.89
N ARG A 84 -6.89 19.18 22.28
CA ARG A 84 -6.13 18.24 21.47
C ARG A 84 -5.45 17.20 22.34
N PRO A 85 -5.67 15.90 22.05
CA PRO A 85 -4.82 14.89 22.67
C PRO A 85 -3.39 15.04 22.18
N HIS A 86 -2.43 14.64 23.02
CA HIS A 86 -1.04 14.59 22.60
C HIS A 86 -0.87 13.58 21.45
N PHE A 87 -0.38 14.04 20.30
CA PHE A 87 -0.08 13.17 19.17
C PHE A 87 1.36 12.66 19.25
N GLY A 88 1.53 11.42 19.67
CA GLY A 88 2.82 10.76 19.84
C GLY A 88 3.59 10.42 18.56
N GLY A 89 3.00 10.72 17.40
CA GLY A 89 3.62 10.50 16.09
C GLY A 89 3.14 9.25 15.35
N VAL A 90 3.71 9.03 14.17
CA VAL A 90 3.43 7.88 13.30
C VAL A 90 4.57 6.87 13.41
N ILE A 91 4.23 5.63 13.73
CA ILE A 91 5.20 4.55 13.78
C ILE A 91 5.25 3.87 12.41
N ALA A 92 6.34 4.09 11.68
CA ALA A 92 6.55 3.55 10.34
C ALA A 92 6.39 2.03 10.27
N GLY A 93 5.80 1.55 9.19
CA GLY A 93 5.56 0.14 8.89
C GLY A 93 6.41 -0.38 7.72
N VAL A 94 6.19 -1.64 7.34
CA VAL A 94 6.63 -2.15 6.04
C VAL A 94 5.45 -2.01 5.09
N SER A 95 5.53 -1.05 4.17
CA SER A 95 4.45 -0.82 3.21
C SER A 95 4.26 -2.03 2.29
N ALA A 96 3.06 -2.22 1.76
CA ALA A 96 2.78 -3.34 0.86
C ALA A 96 3.69 -3.35 -0.38
N VAL A 97 4.10 -2.18 -0.88
CA VAL A 97 5.04 -2.11 -2.01
C VAL A 97 6.40 -2.70 -1.67
N ASN A 98 6.94 -2.39 -0.48
CA ASN A 98 8.22 -2.93 -0.04
C ASN A 98 8.14 -4.44 0.23
N ALA A 99 7.06 -4.89 0.87
CA ALA A 99 6.82 -6.31 1.11
C ALA A 99 6.67 -7.10 -0.20
N ALA A 100 5.91 -6.58 -1.16
CA ALA A 100 5.76 -7.21 -2.47
C ALA A 100 7.09 -7.23 -3.26
N ALA A 101 7.83 -6.13 -3.24
CA ALA A 101 9.13 -6.05 -3.92
C ALA A 101 10.11 -7.09 -3.39
N SER A 102 10.20 -7.29 -2.07
CA SER A 102 11.09 -8.29 -1.46
C SER A 102 10.72 -9.73 -1.85
N ILE A 103 9.44 -10.00 -2.10
CA ILE A 103 8.96 -11.31 -2.56
C ILE A 103 9.27 -11.52 -4.05
N LEU A 104 9.18 -10.46 -4.85
CA LEU A 104 9.47 -10.51 -6.29
C LEU A 104 10.98 -10.55 -6.59
N GLY A 105 11.80 -9.94 -5.74
CA GLY A 105 13.23 -9.77 -5.92
C GLY A 105 13.69 -8.35 -5.61
N ALA A 106 14.12 -7.60 -6.61
CA ALA A 106 14.58 -6.21 -6.46
C ALA A 106 14.00 -5.30 -7.58
N PRO A 107 12.68 -5.23 -7.78
CA PRO A 107 12.09 -4.43 -8.86
C PRO A 107 12.14 -2.91 -8.60
N LEU A 108 12.40 -2.47 -7.35
CA LEU A 108 12.37 -1.07 -6.93
C LEU A 108 13.76 -0.45 -6.77
N MET A 109 14.78 -0.99 -7.43
CA MET A 109 16.14 -0.46 -7.36
C MET A 109 16.34 0.84 -8.15
N HIS A 110 15.35 1.24 -8.95
CA HIS A 110 15.29 2.50 -9.69
C HIS A 110 14.08 3.33 -9.22
N ASP A 111 13.90 4.51 -9.83
CA ASP A 111 12.78 5.40 -9.48
C ASP A 111 11.44 4.70 -9.69
N PHE A 112 10.54 4.87 -8.75
CA PHE A 112 9.23 4.25 -8.82
C PHE A 112 8.11 5.17 -8.34
N ALA A 113 6.94 5.01 -8.93
CA ALA A 113 5.72 5.70 -8.58
C ALA A 113 4.76 4.74 -7.86
N VAL A 114 4.11 5.22 -6.80
CA VAL A 114 3.09 4.49 -6.06
C VAL A 114 1.73 5.11 -6.36
N ILE A 115 0.80 4.33 -6.90
CA ILE A 115 -0.51 4.82 -7.35
C ILE A 115 -1.61 3.91 -6.82
N SER A 116 -2.60 4.48 -6.14
CA SER A 116 -3.82 3.76 -5.77
C SER A 116 -4.87 3.87 -6.88
N LEU A 117 -5.45 2.74 -7.26
CA LEU A 117 -6.56 2.70 -8.22
C LEU A 117 -7.93 2.89 -7.56
N SER A 118 -7.96 3.28 -6.29
CA SER A 118 -9.21 3.62 -5.60
C SER A 118 -9.68 5.02 -6.03
N ASP A 119 -10.82 5.07 -6.69
CA ASP A 119 -11.50 6.28 -7.18
C ASP A 119 -12.54 6.84 -6.19
N LEU A 120 -12.53 6.38 -4.94
CA LEU A 120 -13.47 6.84 -3.91
C LEU A 120 -13.22 8.29 -3.48
N LEU A 121 -11.95 8.71 -3.39
CA LEU A 121 -11.53 10.04 -2.92
C LEU A 121 -10.74 10.82 -3.98
N THR A 122 -10.34 10.18 -5.06
CA THR A 122 -9.55 10.79 -6.14
C THR A 122 -10.27 10.54 -7.47
N PRO A 123 -10.55 11.58 -8.28
CA PRO A 123 -11.17 11.41 -9.59
C PRO A 123 -10.36 10.45 -10.48
N TRP A 124 -11.07 9.59 -11.21
CA TRP A 124 -10.46 8.56 -12.04
C TRP A 124 -9.52 9.14 -13.11
N GLU A 125 -9.90 10.25 -13.72
CA GLU A 125 -9.08 10.96 -14.72
C GLU A 125 -7.73 11.41 -14.13
N THR A 126 -7.72 11.81 -12.86
CA THR A 126 -6.49 12.18 -12.15
C THR A 126 -5.59 10.96 -11.94
N ILE A 127 -6.18 9.81 -11.60
CA ILE A 127 -5.45 8.54 -11.44
C ILE A 127 -4.85 8.11 -12.79
N CYS A 128 -5.62 8.14 -13.87
CA CYS A 128 -5.15 7.84 -15.22
C CYS A 128 -4.01 8.76 -15.65
N LYS A 129 -4.14 10.07 -15.43
CA LYS A 129 -3.08 11.05 -15.76
C LYS A 129 -1.78 10.75 -15.00
N ARG A 130 -1.87 10.41 -13.70
CA ARG A 130 -0.69 10.04 -12.90
C ARG A 130 -0.03 8.77 -13.43
N ALA A 131 -0.80 7.76 -13.79
CA ALA A 131 -0.30 6.52 -14.36
C ALA A 131 0.36 6.76 -15.74
N GLU A 132 -0.22 7.63 -16.58
CA GLU A 132 0.33 8.00 -17.88
C GLU A 132 1.67 8.73 -17.72
N MET A 133 1.76 9.71 -16.83
CA MET A 133 3.00 10.44 -16.58
C MET A 133 4.10 9.53 -16.02
N ALA A 134 3.76 8.61 -15.13
CA ALA A 134 4.70 7.63 -14.60
C ALA A 134 5.16 6.64 -15.68
N ALA A 135 4.26 6.21 -16.57
CA ALA A 135 4.62 5.35 -17.70
C ALA A 135 5.52 6.08 -18.71
N ALA A 136 5.18 7.31 -19.09
CA ALA A 136 5.96 8.14 -20.01
C ALA A 136 7.34 8.50 -19.44
N GLY A 137 7.45 8.69 -18.13
CA GLY A 137 8.71 8.95 -17.42
C GLY A 137 9.56 7.71 -17.14
N ASP A 138 9.15 6.54 -17.61
CA ASP A 138 9.82 5.26 -17.40
C ASP A 138 10.02 4.85 -15.93
N PHE A 139 9.12 5.27 -15.03
CA PHE A 139 9.13 4.83 -13.64
C PHE A 139 8.66 3.36 -13.53
N VAL A 140 9.21 2.61 -12.59
CA VAL A 140 8.52 1.41 -12.10
C VAL A 140 7.23 1.84 -11.44
N ILE A 141 6.09 1.17 -11.70
CA ILE A 141 4.79 1.59 -11.19
C ILE A 141 4.23 0.54 -10.24
N ALA A 142 4.02 0.93 -8.99
CA ALA A 142 3.38 0.09 -7.98
C ALA A 142 1.91 0.50 -7.80
N LEU A 143 1.00 -0.43 -8.06
CA LEU A 143 -0.44 -0.21 -8.03
C LEU A 143 -1.05 -0.80 -6.75
N TYR A 144 -1.59 0.08 -5.91
CA TYR A 144 -2.42 -0.27 -4.76
C TYR A 144 -3.90 -0.36 -5.16
N ASN A 145 -4.66 -1.17 -4.43
CA ASN A 145 -6.09 -1.36 -4.68
C ASN A 145 -6.41 -1.70 -6.16
N PRO A 146 -5.66 -2.62 -6.78
CA PRO A 146 -5.71 -2.82 -8.22
C PRO A 146 -7.07 -3.29 -8.73
N LYS A 147 -7.83 -4.04 -7.91
CA LYS A 147 -9.13 -4.59 -8.26
C LYS A 147 -10.03 -4.74 -7.05
N SER A 148 -11.33 -4.54 -7.23
CA SER A 148 -12.35 -4.86 -6.23
C SER A 148 -13.56 -5.52 -6.90
N LYS A 149 -14.56 -5.94 -6.11
CA LYS A 149 -15.80 -6.52 -6.67
C LYS A 149 -16.52 -5.58 -7.66
N LYS A 150 -16.42 -4.25 -7.45
CA LYS A 150 -17.05 -3.23 -8.30
C LYS A 150 -16.10 -2.61 -9.33
N ARG A 151 -14.79 -2.57 -9.03
CA ARG A 151 -13.75 -1.95 -9.87
C ARG A 151 -12.94 -3.02 -10.58
N VAL A 152 -13.46 -3.55 -11.70
CA VAL A 152 -12.80 -4.60 -12.49
C VAL A 152 -12.09 -4.05 -13.73
N GLN A 153 -12.55 -2.90 -14.26
CA GLN A 153 -12.03 -2.31 -15.50
C GLN A 153 -10.83 -1.37 -15.28
N HIS A 154 -10.64 -0.85 -14.07
CA HIS A 154 -9.58 0.12 -13.78
C HIS A 154 -8.18 -0.42 -14.12
N ILE A 155 -7.90 -1.66 -13.78
CA ILE A 155 -6.60 -2.29 -14.05
C ILE A 155 -6.36 -2.48 -15.56
N GLU A 156 -7.40 -2.77 -16.36
CA GLU A 156 -7.32 -2.86 -17.80
C GLU A 156 -7.00 -1.52 -18.44
N GLU A 157 -7.61 -0.44 -17.95
CA GLU A 157 -7.32 0.91 -18.43
C GLU A 157 -5.87 1.30 -18.13
N ILE A 158 -5.36 0.98 -16.93
CA ILE A 158 -3.95 1.23 -16.59
C ILE A 158 -3.01 0.41 -17.49
N ARG A 159 -3.35 -0.85 -17.78
CA ARG A 159 -2.61 -1.66 -18.76
C ARG A 159 -2.57 -0.97 -20.13
N ARG A 160 -3.71 -0.53 -20.62
CA ARG A 160 -3.81 0.17 -21.92
C ARG A 160 -2.99 1.45 -21.97
N ILE A 161 -2.99 2.23 -20.88
CA ILE A 161 -2.17 3.43 -20.74
C ILE A 161 -0.68 3.07 -20.79
N ALA A 162 -0.24 2.10 -20.00
CA ALA A 162 1.16 1.71 -19.94
C ALA A 162 1.68 1.14 -21.26
N LEU A 163 0.86 0.40 -22.01
CA LEU A 163 1.21 -0.15 -23.33
C LEU A 163 1.48 0.93 -24.41
N LYS A 164 1.09 2.20 -24.20
CA LYS A 164 1.47 3.29 -25.11
C LYS A 164 2.97 3.64 -25.02
N TYR A 165 3.62 3.30 -23.91
CA TYR A 165 4.97 3.76 -23.57
C TYR A 165 5.95 2.61 -23.33
N ARG A 166 5.48 1.37 -23.22
CA ARG A 166 6.27 0.20 -22.81
C ARG A 166 6.03 -0.99 -23.69
N ASP A 167 7.06 -1.80 -23.80
CA ASP A 167 6.98 -3.09 -24.49
C ASP A 167 5.92 -3.98 -23.84
N PRO A 168 5.07 -4.65 -24.64
CA PRO A 168 4.12 -5.66 -24.14
C PRO A 168 4.75 -6.76 -23.30
N GLN A 169 6.03 -7.08 -23.51
CA GLN A 169 6.79 -8.06 -22.73
C GLN A 169 7.40 -7.50 -21.43
N THR A 170 7.23 -6.21 -21.13
CA THR A 170 7.67 -5.62 -19.85
C THR A 170 7.17 -6.47 -18.68
N PRO A 171 8.04 -6.91 -17.76
CA PRO A 171 7.65 -7.74 -16.63
C PRO A 171 6.68 -7.02 -15.69
N VAL A 172 5.68 -7.77 -15.22
CA VAL A 172 4.72 -7.33 -14.20
C VAL A 172 4.67 -8.36 -13.08
N GLY A 173 5.00 -7.93 -11.87
CA GLY A 173 4.92 -8.74 -10.67
C GLY A 173 3.59 -8.51 -9.94
N ILE A 174 2.95 -9.58 -9.51
CA ILE A 174 1.71 -9.56 -8.72
C ILE A 174 1.99 -10.31 -7.42
N VAL A 175 1.78 -9.66 -6.29
CA VAL A 175 1.88 -10.30 -4.98
C VAL A 175 0.57 -10.11 -4.24
N THR A 176 -0.03 -11.20 -3.83
CA THR A 176 -1.27 -11.21 -3.04
C THR A 176 -0.97 -11.62 -1.61
N ALA A 177 -1.61 -10.97 -0.65
CA ALA A 177 -1.50 -11.24 0.77
C ALA A 177 -0.03 -11.32 1.27
N ALA A 178 0.82 -10.38 0.84
CA ALA A 178 2.23 -10.34 1.21
C ALA A 178 2.44 -10.50 2.73
N SER A 179 3.37 -11.38 3.11
CA SER A 179 3.71 -11.72 4.51
C SER A 179 2.56 -12.33 5.33
N ARG A 180 1.56 -12.94 4.67
CA ARG A 180 0.46 -13.68 5.30
C ARG A 180 0.48 -15.16 4.87
N ALA A 181 -0.33 -15.99 5.51
CA ALA A 181 -0.42 -17.43 5.22
C ALA A 181 -0.81 -17.71 3.75
N GLU A 182 -1.68 -16.87 3.20
CA GLU A 182 -2.18 -17.00 1.82
C GLU A 182 -1.31 -16.26 0.80
N GLN A 183 -0.05 -15.97 1.12
CA GLN A 183 0.87 -15.27 0.22
C GLN A 183 1.02 -16.00 -1.10
N ALA A 184 0.81 -15.28 -2.20
CA ALA A 184 1.03 -15.78 -3.56
C ALA A 184 1.85 -14.77 -4.38
N LYS A 185 2.71 -15.29 -5.26
CA LYS A 185 3.53 -14.53 -6.21
C LYS A 185 3.28 -15.00 -7.63
N THR A 186 3.02 -14.09 -8.55
CA THR A 186 2.96 -14.34 -9.99
C THR A 186 3.80 -13.30 -10.71
N ILE A 187 4.58 -13.71 -11.69
CA ILE A 187 5.27 -12.81 -12.62
C ILE A 187 4.70 -13.07 -14.02
N SER A 188 4.19 -12.02 -14.63
CA SER A 188 3.55 -12.02 -15.94
C SER A 188 4.15 -10.91 -16.80
N THR A 189 3.54 -10.61 -17.94
CA THR A 189 3.92 -9.51 -18.83
C THR A 189 2.89 -8.38 -18.81
N LEU A 190 3.26 -7.20 -19.27
CA LEU A 190 2.33 -6.07 -19.39
C LEU A 190 1.15 -6.40 -20.32
N ALA A 191 1.35 -7.24 -21.33
CA ALA A 191 0.28 -7.69 -22.22
C ALA A 191 -0.76 -8.56 -21.51
N ASP A 192 -0.35 -9.39 -20.55
CA ASP A 192 -1.16 -10.51 -20.05
C ASP A 192 -1.52 -10.45 -18.57
N PHE A 193 -0.87 -9.62 -17.76
CA PHE A 193 -1.00 -9.65 -16.30
C PHE A 193 -2.44 -9.46 -15.78
N THR A 194 -3.32 -8.81 -16.53
CA THR A 194 -4.72 -8.62 -16.13
C THR A 194 -5.57 -9.88 -16.22
N LYS A 195 -5.04 -10.92 -16.89
CA LYS A 195 -5.64 -12.27 -16.95
C LYS A 195 -5.36 -13.08 -15.68
N GLU A 196 -4.35 -12.65 -14.89
CA GLU A 196 -3.98 -13.29 -13.65
C GLU A 196 -4.97 -13.01 -12.51
N THR A 197 -4.87 -13.80 -11.44
CA THR A 197 -5.69 -13.60 -10.26
C THR A 197 -5.26 -12.34 -9.51
N ILE A 198 -6.03 -11.27 -9.65
CA ILE A 198 -5.83 -9.99 -8.96
C ILE A 198 -7.08 -9.67 -8.14
N ASN A 199 -6.89 -9.31 -6.88
CA ASN A 199 -7.96 -8.92 -5.96
C ASN A 199 -7.55 -7.71 -5.10
N MET A 200 -8.37 -7.34 -4.12
CA MET A 200 -8.12 -6.20 -3.25
C MET A 200 -6.91 -6.36 -2.30
N PHE A 201 -6.41 -7.58 -2.12
CA PHE A 201 -5.21 -7.87 -1.32
C PHE A 201 -3.96 -8.00 -2.18
N SER A 202 -4.07 -7.76 -3.48
CA SER A 202 -2.95 -7.80 -4.40
C SER A 202 -2.27 -6.43 -4.48
N LEU A 203 -0.94 -6.47 -4.66
CA LEU A 203 -0.13 -5.36 -5.12
C LEU A 203 0.46 -5.74 -6.47
N VAL A 204 0.38 -4.82 -7.45
CA VAL A 204 0.93 -5.03 -8.79
C VAL A 204 2.11 -4.11 -8.99
N ILE A 205 3.24 -4.64 -9.46
CA ILE A 205 4.43 -3.85 -9.81
C ILE A 205 4.69 -4.01 -11.29
N ILE A 206 4.48 -2.96 -12.07
CA ILE A 206 4.81 -2.89 -13.49
C ILE A 206 6.26 -2.42 -13.61
N GLY A 207 7.10 -3.22 -14.23
CA GLY A 207 8.50 -2.89 -14.49
C GLY A 207 8.67 -1.69 -15.43
N ASN A 208 9.90 -1.17 -15.56
CA ASN A 208 10.25 -0.15 -16.54
C ASN A 208 10.98 -0.77 -17.76
N SER A 209 11.51 0.05 -18.66
CA SER A 209 12.22 -0.39 -19.86
C SER A 209 13.44 -1.27 -19.59
N GLN A 210 14.01 -1.22 -18.37
CA GLN A 210 15.19 -1.98 -17.98
C GLN A 210 14.88 -3.21 -17.12
N THR A 211 13.62 -3.36 -16.69
CA THR A 211 13.20 -4.46 -15.83
C THR A 211 13.26 -5.79 -16.60
N TYR A 212 13.85 -6.80 -15.97
CA TYR A 212 13.88 -8.16 -16.50
C TYR A 212 13.60 -9.21 -15.44
N VAL A 213 13.36 -10.43 -15.88
CA VAL A 213 13.17 -11.60 -15.02
C VAL A 213 14.28 -12.61 -15.29
N LYS A 214 14.93 -13.09 -14.24
CA LYS A 214 15.91 -14.17 -14.32
C LYS A 214 15.71 -15.13 -13.15
N GLU A 215 15.63 -16.41 -13.44
CA GLU A 215 15.47 -17.48 -12.45
C GLU A 215 14.28 -17.25 -11.48
N GLY A 216 13.16 -16.66 -12.00
CA GLY A 216 11.97 -16.37 -11.20
C GLY A 216 12.08 -15.11 -10.32
N TRP A 217 13.14 -14.32 -10.48
CA TRP A 217 13.32 -13.04 -9.80
C TRP A 217 13.12 -11.87 -10.74
N MET A 218 12.34 -10.89 -10.32
CA MET A 218 12.12 -9.63 -11.03
C MET A 218 13.11 -8.58 -10.53
N LEU A 219 13.86 -7.99 -11.46
CA LEU A 219 14.91 -7.03 -11.16
C LEU A 219 14.82 -5.81 -12.08
N THR A 220 14.95 -4.62 -11.50
CA THR A 220 15.18 -3.36 -12.23
C THR A 220 16.60 -2.87 -11.90
N PRO A 221 17.57 -2.98 -12.81
CA PRO A 221 18.96 -2.66 -12.52
C PRO A 221 19.18 -1.16 -12.37
N ARG A 222 20.05 -0.75 -11.45
CA ARG A 222 20.46 0.64 -11.27
C ARG A 222 21.68 1.04 -12.11
N GLY A 223 22.20 0.13 -12.93
CA GLY A 223 23.31 0.39 -13.84
C GLY A 223 24.71 0.11 -13.27
N TYR A 224 24.83 -0.57 -12.11
CA TYR A 224 26.15 -0.91 -11.54
C TYR A 224 26.98 -1.78 -12.48
N GLY A 225 26.39 -2.74 -13.18
CA GLY A 225 27.09 -3.60 -14.14
C GLY A 225 27.68 -2.87 -15.35
N ARG A 226 27.18 -1.69 -15.70
CA ARG A 226 27.76 -0.86 -16.78
C ARG A 226 29.09 -0.21 -16.37
N LYS A 227 29.32 0.01 -15.06
CA LYS A 227 30.57 0.58 -14.54
C LYS A 227 31.70 -0.41 -14.54
N GLU A 228 31.40 -1.71 -14.41
CA GLU A 228 32.45 -2.78 -14.45
C GLU A 228 32.87 -3.14 -15.87
N SER A 229 31.99 -2.93 -16.87
CA SER A 229 32.28 -3.21 -18.28
C SER A 229 32.92 -2.04 -19.04
N GLY A 230 33.18 -0.90 -18.38
CA GLY A 230 33.89 0.23 -19.00
C GLY A 230 33.09 0.95 -20.11
N LEU A 231 31.78 0.78 -20.15
CA LEU A 231 30.87 1.43 -21.11
C LEU A 231 30.12 2.63 -20.47
#